data_0f6c8b8da60a5ca0b5102be518a3274d
#
_entry.id   0f6c8b8da60a5ca0b5102be518a3274d
#
_cell.length_a   1.000
_cell.length_b   1.000
_cell.length_c   1.000
_cell.angle_alpha   90.00
_cell.angle_beta   90.00
_cell.angle_gamma   90.00
#
_symmetry.space_group_name_H-M   'P 1'
#
loop_
_entity.id
_entity.type
_entity.pdbx_description
1 polymer ?
#
loop_
_entity_poly.entity_id
_entity_poly.type
_entity_poly.pdbx_seq_one_letter_code
_entity_poly.pdbx_strand_id
1 'polypeptide(L)'
;MENNIHEVDNNFYIRYNPQIRKIVARILGNANLSHDIDDCVNNVFLELMEKLQQYSESRGNMASFVAVVARSAALDYCKGSIRKTGELIGDEKLDFLAGPVKVEDSVDFKMLVEAIAAKLNEQENILFAMRYIYFYTPEEIAKVFKIKRNAVDGRLNRLKKKIKKLLMRGGAMI
;
A
#
# COMPACT_ATOMS: atom_id res chain seq x y z
N MET A 1 -12.91 29.43 -5.67
CA MET A 1 -12.35 28.24 -6.34
C MET A 1 -10.94 28.08 -5.81
N GLU A 2 -10.79 27.38 -4.70
CA GLU A 2 -9.46 27.07 -4.13
C GLU A 2 -8.86 25.96 -4.98
N ASN A 3 -7.83 26.31 -5.76
CA ASN A 3 -6.94 25.35 -6.38
C ASN A 3 -6.20 24.64 -5.25
N ASN A 4 -6.73 23.51 -4.79
CA ASN A 4 -6.09 22.64 -3.85
C ASN A 4 -4.98 21.88 -4.62
N ILE A 5 -3.91 22.62 -4.96
CA ILE A 5 -2.68 22.01 -5.47
C ILE A 5 -2.08 21.31 -4.26
N HIS A 6 -2.27 20.00 -4.19
CA HIS A 6 -1.59 19.18 -3.20
C HIS A 6 -0.08 19.29 -3.48
N GLU A 7 0.62 19.99 -2.64
CA GLU A 7 2.07 20.16 -2.70
C GLU A 7 2.73 19.29 -1.63
N VAL A 8 3.90 18.75 -1.95
CA VAL A 8 4.72 18.04 -0.96
C VAL A 8 5.45 19.08 -0.12
N ASP A 9 4.72 19.69 0.81
CA ASP A 9 5.25 20.63 1.79
C ASP A 9 5.75 19.89 3.05
N ASN A 10 6.25 20.67 4.02
CA ASN A 10 6.74 20.11 5.28
C ASN A 10 5.64 19.38 6.08
N ASN A 11 4.39 19.83 6.01
CA ASN A 11 3.28 19.19 6.70
C ASN A 11 2.94 17.84 6.04
N PHE A 12 2.98 17.78 4.70
CA PHE A 12 2.83 16.54 3.95
C PHE A 12 3.93 15.55 4.33
N TYR A 13 5.19 16.02 4.38
CA TYR A 13 6.33 15.19 4.79
C TYR A 13 6.12 14.61 6.20
N ILE A 14 5.87 15.45 7.20
CA ILE A 14 5.66 15.02 8.59
C ILE A 14 4.53 13.99 8.69
N ARG A 15 3.44 14.22 7.96
CA ARG A 15 2.25 13.37 8.01
C ARG A 15 2.47 12.00 7.39
N TYR A 16 3.16 11.91 6.26
CA TYR A 16 3.24 10.67 5.47
C TYR A 16 4.59 9.94 5.59
N ASN A 17 5.64 10.59 6.07
CA ASN A 17 6.96 9.97 6.25
C ASN A 17 6.92 8.68 7.10
N PRO A 18 6.20 8.61 8.23
CA PRO A 18 6.11 7.37 9.00
C PRO A 18 5.50 6.21 8.20
N GLN A 19 4.45 6.48 7.43
CA GLN A 19 3.80 5.49 6.57
C GLN A 19 4.71 5.03 5.44
N ILE A 20 5.36 5.97 4.75
CA ILE A 20 6.29 5.69 3.64
C ILE A 20 7.45 4.85 4.16
N ARG A 21 8.11 5.29 5.25
CA ARG A 21 9.25 4.60 5.85
C ARG A 21 8.90 3.17 6.24
N LYS A 22 7.72 2.94 6.80
CA LYS A 22 7.24 1.61 7.18
C LYS A 22 7.09 0.67 5.98
N ILE A 23 6.52 1.18 4.88
CA ILE A 23 6.36 0.41 3.63
C ILE A 23 7.74 0.08 3.03
N VAL A 24 8.60 1.09 2.90
CA VAL A 24 9.95 0.96 2.34
C VAL A 24 10.79 0.00 3.17
N ALA A 25 10.85 0.21 4.50
CA ALA A 25 11.66 -0.61 5.40
C ALA A 25 11.29 -2.09 5.32
N ARG A 26 10.00 -2.40 5.17
CA ARG A 26 9.54 -3.77 5.01
C ARG A 26 10.02 -4.38 3.70
N ILE A 27 9.84 -3.68 2.58
CA ILE A 27 10.18 -4.22 1.25
C ILE A 27 11.68 -4.38 1.12
N LEU A 28 12.47 -3.37 1.50
CA LEU A 28 13.92 -3.39 1.45
C LEU A 28 14.50 -4.38 2.47
N GLY A 29 13.91 -4.49 3.66
CA GLY A 29 14.30 -5.47 4.67
C GLY A 29 14.18 -6.91 4.16
N ASN A 30 13.10 -7.25 3.47
CA ASN A 30 12.91 -8.56 2.84
C ASN A 30 13.91 -8.82 1.69
N ALA A 31 14.46 -7.76 1.09
CA ALA A 31 15.48 -7.82 0.04
C ALA A 31 16.92 -7.75 0.57
N ASN A 32 17.14 -7.71 1.89
CA ASN A 32 18.44 -7.46 2.54
C ASN A 32 19.09 -6.10 2.16
N LEU A 33 18.27 -5.10 1.85
CA LEU A 33 18.67 -3.74 1.47
C LEU A 33 18.33 -2.70 2.56
N SER A 34 18.36 -3.10 3.83
CA SER A 34 17.96 -2.23 4.95
C SER A 34 18.83 -0.97 5.10
N HIS A 35 20.04 -0.97 4.58
CA HIS A 35 20.93 0.19 4.56
C HIS A 35 20.50 1.29 3.59
N ASP A 36 19.66 0.96 2.60
CA ASP A 36 19.19 1.89 1.56
C ASP A 36 17.81 2.51 1.88
N ILE A 37 17.26 2.30 3.08
CA ILE A 37 15.91 2.74 3.42
C ILE A 37 15.77 4.26 3.27
N ASP A 38 16.72 5.04 3.74
CA ASP A 38 16.66 6.51 3.69
C ASP A 38 16.70 7.03 2.26
N ASP A 39 17.56 6.47 1.42
CA ASP A 39 17.66 6.83 0.01
C ASP A 39 16.37 6.47 -0.74
N CYS A 40 15.83 5.29 -0.47
CA CYS A 40 14.56 4.87 -1.07
C CYS A 40 13.39 5.76 -0.61
N VAL A 41 13.33 6.15 0.67
CA VAL A 41 12.31 7.09 1.19
C VAL A 41 12.40 8.43 0.48
N ASN A 42 13.60 8.97 0.27
CA ASN A 42 13.81 10.21 -0.47
C ASN A 42 13.32 10.09 -1.92
N ASN A 43 13.61 8.97 -2.59
CA ASN A 43 13.12 8.69 -3.94
C ASN A 43 11.58 8.63 -3.99
N VAL A 44 10.93 8.05 -2.97
CA VAL A 44 9.45 8.04 -2.86
C VAL A 44 8.90 9.46 -2.82
N PHE A 45 9.51 10.36 -2.06
CA PHE A 45 9.07 11.77 -1.99
C PHE A 45 9.27 12.49 -3.32
N LEU A 46 10.36 12.25 -4.04
CA LEU A 46 10.56 12.80 -5.39
C LEU A 46 9.48 12.32 -6.35
N GLU A 47 9.16 11.02 -6.36
CA GLU A 47 8.08 10.48 -7.18
C GLU A 47 6.71 11.05 -6.80
N LEU A 48 6.47 11.29 -5.49
CA LEU A 48 5.23 11.92 -5.04
C LEU A 48 5.11 13.34 -5.55
N MET A 49 6.18 14.14 -5.54
CA MET A 49 6.18 15.50 -6.10
C MET A 49 5.77 15.50 -7.58
N GLU A 50 6.27 14.54 -8.36
CA GLU A 50 5.93 14.41 -9.78
C GLU A 50 4.49 13.92 -10.02
N LYS A 51 4.04 12.96 -9.19
CA LYS A 51 2.76 12.26 -9.40
C LYS A 51 1.57 12.91 -8.71
N LEU A 52 1.81 13.84 -7.78
CA LEU A 52 0.74 14.44 -6.97
C LEU A 52 -0.27 15.22 -7.81
N GLN A 53 0.17 15.81 -8.92
CA GLN A 53 -0.72 16.48 -9.90
C GLN A 53 -1.72 15.51 -10.56
N GLN A 54 -1.43 14.22 -10.56
CA GLN A 54 -2.31 13.18 -11.12
C GLN A 54 -3.27 12.59 -10.07
N TYR A 55 -3.13 13.03 -8.81
CA TYR A 55 -4.00 12.58 -7.73
C TYR A 55 -5.42 13.11 -7.92
N SER A 56 -6.39 12.26 -7.64
CA SER A 56 -7.81 12.63 -7.62
C SER A 56 -8.52 11.89 -6.49
N GLU A 57 -9.22 12.62 -5.65
CA GLU A 57 -10.01 12.05 -4.54
C GLU A 57 -11.06 11.04 -5.01
N SER A 58 -11.55 11.18 -6.24
CA SER A 58 -12.50 10.22 -6.84
C SER A 58 -11.90 8.82 -6.99
N ARG A 59 -10.57 8.70 -7.07
CA ARG A 59 -9.83 7.43 -7.20
C ARG A 59 -9.42 6.82 -5.87
N GLY A 60 -9.47 7.58 -4.77
CA GLY A 60 -9.09 7.13 -3.44
C GLY A 60 -8.54 8.25 -2.57
N ASN A 61 -8.39 8.00 -1.27
CA ASN A 61 -7.83 8.99 -0.36
C ASN A 61 -6.30 9.13 -0.55
N MET A 62 -5.75 10.27 -0.10
CA MET A 62 -4.33 10.60 -0.20
C MET A 62 -3.42 9.54 0.43
N ALA A 63 -3.77 9.00 1.60
CA ALA A 63 -2.97 7.97 2.27
C ALA A 63 -2.83 6.69 1.42
N SER A 64 -3.91 6.27 0.74
CA SER A 64 -3.87 5.14 -0.20
C SER A 64 -3.02 5.45 -1.43
N PHE A 65 -3.09 6.67 -1.95
CA PHE A 65 -2.25 7.10 -3.07
C PHE A 65 -0.77 7.06 -2.71
N VAL A 66 -0.40 7.67 -1.57
CA VAL A 66 0.97 7.66 -1.03
C VAL A 66 1.48 6.23 -0.83
N ALA A 67 0.66 5.34 -0.25
CA ALA A 67 1.05 3.95 -0.03
C ALA A 67 1.32 3.19 -1.33
N VAL A 68 0.52 3.42 -2.37
CA VAL A 68 0.74 2.79 -3.70
C VAL A 68 2.03 3.29 -4.33
N VAL A 69 2.30 4.60 -4.28
CA VAL A 69 3.54 5.19 -4.81
C VAL A 69 4.75 4.65 -4.04
N ALA A 70 4.70 4.67 -2.69
CA ALA A 70 5.79 4.18 -1.86
C ALA A 70 6.10 2.69 -2.12
N ARG A 71 5.07 1.86 -2.27
CA ARG A 71 5.25 0.44 -2.60
C ARG A 71 5.90 0.26 -3.98
N SER A 72 5.39 0.96 -4.98
CA SER A 72 5.92 0.87 -6.35
C SER A 72 7.39 1.27 -6.39
N ALA A 73 7.72 2.43 -5.83
CA ALA A 73 9.08 2.95 -5.78
C ALA A 73 10.05 2.00 -5.04
N ALA A 74 9.62 1.43 -3.90
CA ALA A 74 10.44 0.49 -3.15
C ALA A 74 10.72 -0.80 -3.93
N LEU A 75 9.72 -1.34 -4.65
CA LEU A 75 9.91 -2.52 -5.50
C LEU A 75 10.81 -2.22 -6.69
N ASP A 76 10.67 -1.06 -7.32
CA ASP A 76 11.51 -0.65 -8.44
C ASP A 76 12.97 -0.39 -7.98
N TYR A 77 13.15 0.16 -6.77
CA TYR A 77 14.44 0.29 -6.12
C TYR A 77 15.12 -1.08 -5.93
N CYS A 78 14.39 -2.05 -5.38
CA CYS A 78 14.89 -3.43 -5.23
C CYS A 78 15.30 -4.02 -6.58
N LYS A 79 14.46 -3.89 -7.63
CA LYS A 79 14.79 -4.35 -8.98
C LYS A 79 16.10 -3.74 -9.50
N GLY A 80 16.26 -2.42 -9.30
CA GLY A 80 17.45 -1.69 -9.73
C GLY A 80 18.70 -2.15 -9.00
N SER A 81 18.65 -2.32 -7.67
CA SER A 81 19.77 -2.78 -6.85
C SER A 81 20.19 -4.21 -7.21
N ILE A 82 19.23 -5.10 -7.40
CA ILE A 82 19.51 -6.51 -7.68
C ILE A 82 20.07 -6.71 -9.12
N ARG A 83 19.59 -5.92 -10.09
CA ARG A 83 20.19 -5.91 -11.43
C ARG A 83 21.67 -5.51 -11.41
N LYS A 84 22.08 -4.63 -10.50
CA LYS A 84 23.50 -4.24 -10.32
C LYS A 84 24.36 -5.38 -9.77
N THR A 85 23.77 -6.31 -9.01
CA THR A 85 24.48 -7.49 -8.46
C THR A 85 24.51 -8.68 -9.43
N GLY A 86 23.87 -8.57 -10.61
CA GLY A 86 23.86 -9.63 -11.63
C GLY A 86 22.83 -10.76 -11.38
N GLU A 87 22.03 -10.67 -10.35
CA GLU A 87 20.94 -11.62 -10.10
C GLU A 87 19.69 -11.26 -10.91
N LEU A 88 19.20 -12.21 -11.70
CA LEU A 88 17.88 -12.12 -12.34
C LEU A 88 16.81 -12.49 -11.32
N ILE A 89 16.06 -11.51 -10.85
CA ILE A 89 14.88 -11.78 -10.02
C ILE A 89 13.66 -11.82 -10.93
N GLY A 90 12.99 -12.97 -10.95
CA GLY A 90 11.69 -13.13 -11.55
C GLY A 90 10.59 -12.38 -10.76
N ASP A 91 9.49 -12.03 -11.43
CA ASP A 91 8.34 -11.34 -10.82
C ASP A 91 7.80 -12.05 -9.56
N GLU A 92 7.93 -13.39 -9.48
CA GLU A 92 7.53 -14.20 -8.32
C GLU A 92 8.32 -13.86 -7.03
N LYS A 93 9.64 -13.59 -7.15
CA LYS A 93 10.45 -13.13 -6.01
C LYS A 93 10.07 -11.72 -5.54
N LEU A 94 9.66 -10.86 -6.46
CA LEU A 94 9.19 -9.51 -6.14
C LEU A 94 7.88 -9.53 -5.35
N ASP A 95 6.96 -10.43 -5.69
CA ASP A 95 5.73 -10.62 -4.93
C ASP A 95 6.01 -11.11 -3.51
N PHE A 96 7.05 -11.93 -3.32
CA PHE A 96 7.53 -12.36 -2.00
C PHE A 96 8.13 -11.21 -1.18
N LEU A 97 8.86 -10.26 -1.82
CA LEU A 97 9.43 -9.09 -1.15
C LEU A 97 8.33 -8.14 -0.60
N ALA A 98 7.18 -8.11 -1.27
CA ALA A 98 5.99 -7.39 -0.80
C ALA A 98 5.20 -8.14 0.29
N GLY A 99 5.70 -9.27 0.79
CA GLY A 99 5.06 -10.21 1.71
C GLY A 99 4.53 -9.65 3.03
N PRO A 100 4.00 -10.48 3.93
CA PRO A 100 3.18 -10.05 5.06
C PRO A 100 3.88 -9.02 5.96
N VAL A 101 3.17 -7.92 6.22
CA VAL A 101 3.57 -6.93 7.23
C VAL A 101 3.45 -7.60 8.58
N LYS A 102 4.54 -7.70 9.33
CA LYS A 102 4.43 -7.69 10.78
C LYS A 102 3.96 -6.29 11.16
N VAL A 103 2.68 -6.17 11.40
CA VAL A 103 2.08 -4.91 11.86
C VAL A 103 2.47 -4.78 13.33
N GLU A 104 3.59 -4.13 13.60
CA GLU A 104 3.90 -3.55 14.92
C GLU A 104 3.14 -2.22 15.06
N ASP A 105 1.87 -2.23 14.70
CA ASP A 105 1.00 -1.08 14.88
C ASP A 105 0.37 -1.13 16.28
N SER A 106 -0.12 0.01 16.73
CA SER A 106 -0.81 0.12 18.01
C SER A 106 -1.79 -1.05 18.19
N VAL A 107 -1.92 -1.54 19.41
CA VAL A 107 -2.82 -2.65 19.77
C VAL A 107 -4.20 -2.44 19.17
N ASP A 108 -4.67 -1.19 19.13
CA ASP A 108 -5.97 -0.78 18.59
C ASP A 108 -6.10 -1.05 17.09
N PHE A 109 -5.05 -0.77 16.29
CA PHE A 109 -5.09 -1.02 14.84
C PHE A 109 -5.10 -2.52 14.54
N LYS A 110 -4.30 -3.29 15.26
CA LYS A 110 -4.27 -4.75 15.12
C LYS A 110 -5.62 -5.36 15.45
N MET A 111 -6.21 -4.96 16.57
CA MET A 111 -7.55 -5.40 16.98
C MET A 111 -8.63 -5.03 15.95
N LEU A 112 -8.54 -3.83 15.36
CA LEU A 112 -9.47 -3.40 14.31
C LEU A 112 -9.35 -4.27 13.05
N VAL A 113 -8.12 -4.54 12.60
CA VAL A 113 -7.86 -5.41 11.43
C VAL A 113 -8.38 -6.83 11.69
N GLU A 114 -8.13 -7.38 12.86
CA GLU A 114 -8.62 -8.72 13.26
C GLU A 114 -10.15 -8.76 13.33
N ALA A 115 -10.79 -7.72 13.88
CA ALA A 115 -12.24 -7.61 13.95
C ALA A 115 -12.90 -7.52 12.55
N ILE A 116 -12.28 -6.80 11.61
CA ILE A 116 -12.72 -6.75 10.22
C ILE A 116 -12.53 -8.12 9.57
N ALA A 117 -11.35 -8.72 9.70
CA ALA A 117 -11.00 -10.01 9.09
C ALA A 117 -11.95 -11.13 9.55
N ALA A 118 -12.34 -11.14 10.82
CA ALA A 118 -13.30 -12.13 11.37
C ALA A 118 -14.70 -12.06 10.74
N LYS A 119 -15.07 -10.96 10.06
CA LYS A 119 -16.37 -10.75 9.40
C LYS A 119 -16.31 -10.92 7.88
N LEU A 120 -15.13 -11.17 7.33
CA LEU A 120 -14.90 -11.39 5.91
C LEU A 120 -14.79 -12.90 5.63
N ASN A 121 -15.21 -13.32 4.45
CA ASN A 121 -14.91 -14.68 3.99
C ASN A 121 -13.43 -14.77 3.52
N GLU A 122 -12.94 -15.97 3.24
CA GLU A 122 -11.55 -16.22 2.86
C GLU A 122 -11.11 -15.39 1.66
N GLN A 123 -11.88 -15.34 0.59
CA GLN A 123 -11.56 -14.56 -0.61
C GLN A 123 -11.57 -13.05 -0.34
N GLU A 124 -12.51 -12.57 0.46
CA GLU A 124 -12.58 -11.18 0.89
C GLU A 124 -11.40 -10.81 1.79
N ASN A 125 -10.96 -11.73 2.67
CA ASN A 125 -9.78 -11.54 3.52
C ASN A 125 -8.49 -11.42 2.70
N ILE A 126 -8.31 -12.32 1.71
CA ILE A 126 -7.17 -12.23 0.80
C ILE A 126 -7.18 -10.89 0.07
N LEU A 127 -8.33 -10.50 -0.49
CA LEU A 127 -8.48 -9.24 -1.22
C LEU A 127 -8.26 -8.02 -0.30
N PHE A 128 -8.75 -8.09 0.94
CA PHE A 128 -8.54 -7.07 1.96
C PHE A 128 -7.07 -6.92 2.30
N ALA A 129 -6.39 -8.02 2.58
CA ALA A 129 -4.97 -8.01 2.89
C ALA A 129 -4.16 -7.44 1.72
N MET A 130 -4.37 -7.94 0.50
CA MET A 130 -3.66 -7.46 -0.67
C MET A 130 -3.84 -5.95 -0.88
N ARG A 131 -5.07 -5.46 -0.77
CA ARG A 131 -5.35 -4.05 -1.08
C ARG A 131 -4.97 -3.08 0.04
N TYR A 132 -5.29 -3.42 1.31
CA TYR A 132 -5.22 -2.48 2.43
C TYR A 132 -4.02 -2.70 3.34
N ILE A 133 -3.46 -3.91 3.38
CA ILE A 133 -2.29 -4.23 4.20
C ILE A 133 -1.02 -4.23 3.34
N TYR A 134 -1.10 -4.82 2.13
CA TYR A 134 0.05 -4.96 1.23
C TYR A 134 0.08 -3.93 0.09
N PHE A 135 -0.95 -3.10 -0.02
CA PHE A 135 -1.08 -2.01 -0.98
C PHE A 135 -0.93 -2.42 -2.45
N TYR A 136 -1.35 -3.66 -2.80
CA TYR A 136 -1.38 -4.10 -4.19
C TYR A 136 -2.29 -3.22 -5.04
N THR A 137 -1.85 -2.91 -6.26
CA THR A 137 -2.70 -2.24 -7.24
C THR A 137 -3.79 -3.19 -7.77
N PRO A 138 -4.91 -2.69 -8.29
CA PRO A 138 -5.92 -3.56 -8.90
C PRO A 138 -5.38 -4.42 -10.04
N GLU A 139 -4.38 -3.93 -10.78
CA GLU A 139 -3.69 -4.65 -11.85
C GLU A 139 -2.91 -5.85 -11.32
N GLU A 140 -2.15 -5.66 -10.23
CA GLU A 140 -1.40 -6.73 -9.56
C GLU A 140 -2.34 -7.78 -8.98
N ILE A 141 -3.42 -7.33 -8.32
CA ILE A 141 -4.46 -8.23 -7.80
C ILE A 141 -5.09 -9.04 -8.94
N ALA A 142 -5.36 -8.40 -10.09
CA ALA A 142 -5.91 -9.07 -11.26
C ALA A 142 -5.00 -10.18 -11.80
N LYS A 143 -3.68 -9.94 -11.81
CA LYS A 143 -2.68 -10.94 -12.19
C LYS A 143 -2.68 -12.13 -11.22
N VAL A 144 -2.64 -11.87 -9.90
CA VAL A 144 -2.63 -12.92 -8.87
C VAL A 144 -3.90 -13.77 -8.93
N PHE A 145 -5.06 -13.14 -9.05
CA PHE A 145 -6.35 -13.86 -9.14
C PHE A 145 -6.65 -14.41 -10.54
N LYS A 146 -5.80 -14.12 -11.54
CA LYS A 146 -6.01 -14.51 -12.95
C LYS A 146 -7.38 -14.08 -13.49
N ILE A 147 -7.82 -12.86 -13.14
CA ILE A 147 -9.09 -12.26 -13.57
C ILE A 147 -8.85 -10.88 -14.22
N LYS A 148 -9.87 -10.37 -14.91
CA LYS A 148 -9.80 -9.03 -15.51
C LYS A 148 -9.80 -7.94 -14.43
N ARG A 149 -9.07 -6.84 -14.66
CA ARG A 149 -9.01 -5.67 -13.75
C ARG A 149 -10.40 -5.19 -13.33
N ASN A 150 -11.34 -5.04 -14.28
CA ASN A 150 -12.71 -4.59 -13.97
C ASN A 150 -13.43 -5.51 -12.97
N ALA A 151 -13.12 -6.80 -12.96
CA ALA A 151 -13.66 -7.74 -11.98
C ALA A 151 -13.07 -7.50 -10.60
N VAL A 152 -11.77 -7.12 -10.51
CA VAL A 152 -11.12 -6.71 -9.25
C VAL A 152 -11.77 -5.44 -8.73
N ASP A 153 -11.94 -4.42 -9.57
CA ASP A 153 -12.56 -3.15 -9.18
C ASP A 153 -13.98 -3.38 -8.61
N GLY A 154 -14.75 -4.24 -9.25
CA GLY A 154 -16.08 -4.64 -8.77
C GLY A 154 -16.04 -5.34 -7.41
N ARG A 155 -15.06 -6.24 -7.18
CA ARG A 155 -14.86 -6.92 -5.89
C ARG A 155 -14.40 -5.94 -4.80
N LEU A 156 -13.44 -5.07 -5.11
CA LEU A 156 -12.96 -4.05 -4.18
C LEU A 156 -14.06 -3.07 -3.76
N ASN A 157 -14.91 -2.65 -4.70
CA ASN A 157 -16.05 -1.79 -4.39
C ASN A 157 -17.06 -2.44 -3.43
N ARG A 158 -17.37 -3.73 -3.64
CA ARG A 158 -18.23 -4.50 -2.72
C ARG A 158 -17.59 -4.64 -1.35
N LEU A 159 -16.30 -4.99 -1.31
CA LEU A 159 -15.53 -5.11 -0.07
C LEU A 159 -15.49 -3.79 0.69
N LYS A 160 -15.20 -2.67 0.02
CA LYS A 160 -15.21 -1.32 0.62
C LYS A 160 -16.57 -0.98 1.27
N LYS A 161 -17.67 -1.27 0.57
CA LYS A 161 -19.03 -1.08 1.13
C LYS A 161 -19.28 -1.95 2.36
N LYS A 162 -18.83 -3.20 2.33
CA LYS A 162 -18.97 -4.14 3.47
C LYS A 162 -18.16 -3.65 4.67
N ILE A 163 -16.88 -3.28 4.49
CA ILE A 163 -16.03 -2.74 5.54
C ILE A 163 -16.63 -1.47 6.14
N LYS A 164 -17.08 -0.52 5.30
CA LYS A 164 -17.73 0.70 5.77
C LYS A 164 -18.93 0.38 6.67
N LYS A 165 -19.76 -0.60 6.29
CA LYS A 165 -20.92 -1.02 7.10
C LYS A 165 -20.51 -1.67 8.41
N LEU A 166 -19.40 -2.43 8.44
CA LEU A 166 -18.86 -3.04 9.66
C LEU A 166 -18.35 -1.97 10.63
N LEU A 167 -17.59 -0.98 10.13
CA LEU A 167 -17.07 0.13 10.92
C LEU A 167 -18.17 0.99 11.51
N MET A 168 -19.24 1.28 10.74
CA MET A 168 -20.40 2.05 11.24
C MET A 168 -21.19 1.29 12.30
N ARG A 169 -21.25 -0.04 12.24
CA ARG A 169 -21.93 -0.87 13.24
C ARG A 169 -21.07 -1.12 14.48
N GLY A 170 -19.74 -1.15 14.33
CA GLY A 170 -18.79 -1.29 15.44
C GLY A 170 -18.60 0.01 16.24
N GLY A 171 -18.83 1.17 15.65
CA GLY A 171 -18.76 2.47 16.32
C GLY A 171 -19.89 2.75 17.33
N ALA A 172 -20.82 1.82 17.52
CA ALA A 172 -21.83 1.88 18.57
C ALA A 172 -21.39 1.16 19.87
N MET A 173 -20.13 0.72 19.96
CA MET A 173 -19.57 0.01 21.12
C MET A 173 -18.19 0.54 21.55
N ILE A 174 -17.95 1.86 21.43
CA ILE A 174 -16.86 2.53 22.14
C ILE A 174 -17.45 3.72 22.91
#